data_d2ace084762f1cff0daf9122a477e391
#
_entry.id   d2ace084762f1cff0daf9122a477e391
#
_cell.length_a   1.000
_cell.length_b   1.000
_cell.length_c   1.000
_cell.angle_alpha   90.00
_cell.angle_beta   90.00
_cell.angle_gamma   90.00
#
_symmetry.space_group_name_H-M   'P 1'
#
loop_
_entity.id
_entity.type
_entity.pdbx_description
1 polymer ?
#
loop_
_entity_poly.entity_id
_entity_poly.type
_entity_poly.pdbx_seq_one_letter_code
_entity_poly.pdbx_strand_id
1 'polypeptide(L)'
;MAETVQASQQDGHFNESIVNEEILEDMKKNRIDHMKYLPDMEQLEESDVMDQVISAMNAYDYDKYTEADVRRALAHDNRTPEDFKALLSPAALPLLEEIAQAARIETRKHFGNSICMFTPIYIANYCENYCIYCGFNCHNKIRRAQLNEEEIEKEMAAIAETGLQEILILTGESKTKSNVEYIGKACEIARKYFKVIGLEVYPMNSDEYAYLHKCG
;
A
#
# COMPACT_ATOMS: atom_id res chain seq x y z
N MET A 1 17.65 2.89 14.18
CA MET A 1 16.50 2.58 13.29
C MET A 1 16.90 1.80 12.04
N ALA A 2 18.09 1.99 11.47
CA ALA A 2 18.54 1.16 10.33
C ALA A 2 18.82 -0.31 10.71
N GLU A 3 19.29 -0.59 11.90
CA GLU A 3 19.55 -1.96 12.39
C GLU A 3 18.25 -2.77 12.61
N THR A 4 17.14 -2.11 12.96
CA THR A 4 15.86 -2.80 13.18
C THR A 4 15.21 -3.27 11.87
N VAL A 5 15.41 -2.55 10.77
CA VAL A 5 14.89 -2.93 9.45
C VAL A 5 15.72 -4.07 8.84
N GLN A 6 17.03 -4.09 9.07
CA GLN A 6 17.91 -5.19 8.60
C GLN A 6 17.66 -6.50 9.37
N ALA A 7 17.35 -6.45 10.66
CA ALA A 7 17.04 -7.63 11.45
C ALA A 7 15.73 -8.32 11.02
N SER A 8 14.72 -7.55 10.58
CA SER A 8 13.45 -8.10 10.10
C SER A 8 13.55 -8.76 8.71
N GLN A 9 14.59 -8.44 7.93
CA GLN A 9 14.81 -9.05 6.61
C GLN A 9 15.69 -10.32 6.66
N GLN A 10 16.45 -10.54 7.75
CA GLN A 10 17.38 -11.68 7.82
C GLN A 10 16.78 -12.98 8.33
N ASP A 11 15.72 -12.96 9.13
CA ASP A 11 15.28 -14.17 9.81
C ASP A 11 13.89 -14.70 9.40
N GLY A 12 13.06 -13.99 8.67
CA GLY A 12 11.76 -14.49 8.15
C GLY A 12 10.87 -15.19 9.20
N HIS A 13 11.29 -15.19 10.45
CA HIS A 13 10.57 -15.77 11.56
C HIS A 13 9.79 -14.71 12.29
N PHE A 14 8.49 -14.73 12.08
CA PHE A 14 7.55 -14.09 12.99
C PHE A 14 7.85 -14.63 14.40
N ASN A 15 8.20 -13.74 15.32
CA ASN A 15 8.48 -14.14 16.69
C ASN A 15 7.15 -14.55 17.35
N GLU A 16 6.78 -15.82 17.25
CA GLU A 16 5.57 -16.40 17.85
C GLU A 16 5.47 -16.14 19.36
N SER A 17 6.57 -15.74 20.00
CA SER A 17 6.61 -15.44 21.43
C SER A 17 5.95 -14.12 21.84
N ILE A 18 5.61 -13.24 20.87
CA ILE A 18 5.01 -11.93 21.18
C ILE A 18 3.48 -12.01 21.29
N VAL A 19 2.85 -12.99 20.64
CA VAL A 19 1.39 -13.16 20.68
C VAL A 19 1.08 -14.38 21.55
N ASN A 20 0.71 -14.15 22.79
CA ASN A 20 0.27 -15.24 23.67
C ASN A 20 -1.14 -15.75 23.29
N GLU A 21 -1.49 -16.97 23.72
CA GLU A 21 -2.78 -17.58 23.42
C GLU A 21 -3.98 -16.72 23.91
N GLU A 22 -3.84 -15.99 25.00
CA GLU A 22 -4.87 -15.09 25.54
C GLU A 22 -5.18 -13.94 24.57
N ILE A 23 -4.14 -13.33 23.97
CA ILE A 23 -4.31 -12.28 22.98
C ILE A 23 -4.99 -12.84 21.73
N LEU A 24 -4.60 -14.02 21.27
CA LEU A 24 -5.23 -14.67 20.12
C LEU A 24 -6.70 -15.01 20.38
N GLU A 25 -7.05 -15.48 21.57
CA GLU A 25 -8.44 -15.76 21.97
C GLU A 25 -9.27 -14.48 22.06
N ASP A 26 -8.71 -13.41 22.62
CA ASP A 26 -9.39 -12.11 22.70
C ASP A 26 -9.62 -11.52 21.29
N MET A 27 -8.65 -11.60 20.42
CA MET A 27 -8.78 -11.21 19.01
C MET A 27 -9.87 -12.01 18.27
N LYS A 28 -9.99 -13.31 18.54
CA LYS A 28 -11.06 -14.15 17.96
C LYS A 28 -12.44 -13.75 18.48
N LYS A 29 -12.56 -13.39 19.77
CA LYS A 29 -13.84 -12.94 20.37
C LYS A 29 -14.27 -11.57 19.87
N ASN A 30 -13.30 -10.69 19.65
CA ASN A 30 -13.51 -9.31 19.20
C ASN A 30 -13.33 -9.14 17.69
N ARG A 31 -13.59 -10.20 16.93
CA ARG A 31 -13.44 -10.20 15.47
C ARG A 31 -14.35 -9.15 14.84
N ILE A 32 -13.76 -8.28 14.03
CA ILE A 32 -14.46 -7.24 13.29
C ILE A 32 -14.88 -7.78 11.93
N ASP A 33 -16.16 -7.63 11.59
CA ASP A 33 -16.63 -7.81 10.23
C ASP A 33 -16.56 -6.48 9.49
N HIS A 34 -15.44 -6.25 8.81
CA HIS A 34 -15.19 -5.01 8.06
C HIS A 34 -16.26 -4.72 7.00
N MET A 35 -16.96 -5.73 6.48
CA MET A 35 -18.03 -5.56 5.49
C MET A 35 -19.30 -4.95 6.09
N LYS A 36 -19.48 -4.99 7.41
CA LYS A 36 -20.62 -4.35 8.06
C LYS A 36 -20.58 -2.82 8.08
N TYR A 37 -19.38 -2.25 7.86
CA TYR A 37 -19.20 -0.81 7.82
C TYR A 37 -19.48 -0.18 6.45
N LEU A 38 -19.63 -0.98 5.39
CA LEU A 38 -19.90 -0.48 4.05
C LEU A 38 -21.26 0.21 3.87
N PRO A 39 -22.36 -0.25 4.52
CA PRO A 39 -23.64 0.45 4.45
C PRO A 39 -23.72 1.70 5.32
N ASP A 40 -22.92 1.78 6.37
CA ASP A 40 -23.02 2.81 7.41
C ASP A 40 -22.05 3.98 7.18
N MET A 41 -21.85 4.36 5.93
CA MET A 41 -21.13 5.59 5.57
C MET A 41 -21.81 6.86 6.13
N GLU A 42 -23.06 6.75 6.59
CA GLU A 42 -23.74 7.79 7.37
C GLU A 42 -22.98 8.20 8.65
N GLN A 43 -22.16 7.31 9.22
CA GLN A 43 -21.30 7.66 10.35
C GLN A 43 -20.17 8.64 10.00
N LEU A 44 -19.89 8.85 8.71
CA LEU A 44 -18.96 9.87 8.24
C LEU A 44 -19.61 11.27 8.10
N GLU A 45 -20.91 11.38 8.26
CA GLU A 45 -21.61 12.68 8.21
C GLU A 45 -21.15 13.64 9.32
N GLU A 46 -20.63 13.13 10.45
CA GLU A 46 -20.04 13.95 11.51
C GLU A 46 -18.56 14.30 11.28
N SER A 47 -17.95 13.77 10.22
CA SER A 47 -16.54 14.05 9.90
C SER A 47 -16.44 15.31 9.01
N ASP A 48 -15.72 16.31 9.49
CA ASP A 48 -15.40 17.53 8.73
C ASP A 48 -14.13 17.38 7.84
N VAL A 49 -13.56 16.19 7.74
CA VAL A 49 -12.31 15.92 7.02
C VAL A 49 -12.44 16.32 5.54
N MET A 50 -13.56 16.00 4.90
CA MET A 50 -13.81 16.39 3.50
C MET A 50 -13.85 17.90 3.34
N ASP A 51 -14.55 18.61 4.24
CA ASP A 51 -14.64 20.07 4.22
C ASP A 51 -13.27 20.72 4.46
N GLN A 52 -12.47 20.18 5.37
CA GLN A 52 -11.08 20.61 5.59
C GLN A 52 -10.24 20.42 4.34
N VAL A 53 -10.32 19.25 3.67
CA VAL A 53 -9.58 18.97 2.43
C VAL A 53 -10.00 19.92 1.31
N ILE A 54 -11.30 20.08 1.08
CA ILE A 54 -11.82 20.99 0.05
C ILE A 54 -11.41 22.45 0.35
N SER A 55 -11.51 22.87 1.60
CA SER A 55 -11.09 24.21 2.02
C SER A 55 -9.60 24.43 1.78
N ALA A 56 -8.77 23.46 2.14
CA ALA A 56 -7.33 23.53 1.92
C ALA A 56 -6.96 23.53 0.43
N MET A 57 -7.66 22.75 -0.39
CA MET A 57 -7.49 22.75 -1.85
C MET A 57 -7.86 24.10 -2.46
N ASN A 58 -8.99 24.67 -2.07
CA ASN A 58 -9.46 25.97 -2.59
C ASN A 58 -8.59 27.14 -2.11
N ALA A 59 -7.95 27.01 -0.95
CA ALA A 59 -7.03 28.01 -0.41
C ALA A 59 -5.63 27.93 -1.01
N TYR A 60 -5.30 26.85 -1.75
CA TYR A 60 -4.00 26.69 -2.38
C TYR A 60 -3.92 27.51 -3.67
N ASP A 61 -3.27 28.67 -3.57
CA ASP A 61 -2.91 29.50 -4.70
C ASP A 61 -1.46 29.22 -5.10
N TYR A 62 -1.26 28.44 -6.17
CA TYR A 62 0.06 28.05 -6.65
C TYR A 62 0.83 29.21 -7.32
N ASP A 63 0.14 30.25 -7.77
CA ASP A 63 0.76 31.41 -8.42
C ASP A 63 1.35 32.41 -7.44
N LYS A 64 1.01 32.30 -6.15
CA LYS A 64 1.55 33.22 -5.12
C LYS A 64 3.02 32.98 -4.79
N TYR A 65 3.55 31.82 -5.11
CA TYR A 65 4.92 31.45 -4.75
C TYR A 65 5.95 32.02 -5.73
N THR A 66 7.13 32.33 -5.21
CA THR A 66 8.28 32.84 -5.95
C THR A 66 9.44 31.86 -5.88
N GLU A 67 10.46 32.03 -6.74
CA GLU A 67 11.69 31.24 -6.65
C GLU A 67 12.38 31.40 -5.29
N ALA A 68 12.26 32.57 -4.64
CA ALA A 68 12.80 32.79 -3.30
C ALA A 68 12.11 31.91 -2.24
N ASP A 69 10.81 31.67 -2.38
CA ASP A 69 10.07 30.76 -1.50
C ASP A 69 10.51 29.32 -1.70
N VAL A 70 10.73 28.91 -2.93
CA VAL A 70 11.23 27.56 -3.27
C VAL A 70 12.66 27.37 -2.72
N ARG A 71 13.56 28.34 -2.88
CA ARG A 71 14.92 28.29 -2.31
C ARG A 71 14.91 28.23 -0.79
N ARG A 72 14.02 28.96 -0.14
CA ARG A 72 13.82 28.90 1.30
C ARG A 72 13.34 27.51 1.73
N ALA A 73 12.36 26.94 1.03
CA ALA A 73 11.85 25.60 1.28
C ALA A 73 12.94 24.51 1.12
N LEU A 74 13.82 24.66 0.13
CA LEU A 74 14.96 23.75 -0.06
C LEU A 74 16.00 23.87 1.06
N ALA A 75 16.16 25.05 1.64
CA ALA A 75 17.13 25.30 2.71
C ALA A 75 16.65 24.79 4.09
N HIS A 76 15.37 24.47 4.26
CA HIS A 76 14.86 23.97 5.53
C HIS A 76 15.22 22.49 5.72
N ASP A 77 15.80 22.13 6.87
CA ASP A 77 16.07 20.74 7.24
C ASP A 77 14.77 19.97 7.51
N ASN A 78 13.83 20.62 8.20
CA ASN A 78 12.50 20.08 8.49
C ASN A 78 11.45 20.87 7.70
N ARG A 79 11.06 20.34 6.57
CA ARG A 79 10.09 20.97 5.67
C ARG A 79 8.69 20.91 6.23
N THR A 80 7.99 22.03 6.12
CA THR A 80 6.60 22.19 6.51
C THR A 80 5.65 21.92 5.32
N PRO A 81 4.33 21.77 5.54
CA PRO A 81 3.37 21.72 4.45
C PRO A 81 3.40 22.96 3.54
N GLU A 82 3.74 24.15 4.09
CA GLU A 82 3.86 25.37 3.29
C GLU A 82 5.10 25.33 2.39
N ASP A 83 6.22 24.79 2.87
CA ASP A 83 7.40 24.54 2.03
C ASP A 83 7.08 23.56 0.90
N PHE A 84 6.31 22.50 1.18
CA PHE A 84 5.89 21.54 0.16
C PHE A 84 5.00 22.18 -0.91
N LYS A 85 4.10 23.08 -0.52
CA LYS A 85 3.29 23.85 -1.47
C LYS A 85 4.14 24.71 -2.40
N ALA A 86 5.19 25.37 -1.87
CA ALA A 86 6.12 26.13 -2.69
C ALA A 86 6.88 25.24 -3.69
N LEU A 87 7.34 24.07 -3.26
CA LEU A 87 8.05 23.10 -4.10
C LEU A 87 7.16 22.51 -5.21
N LEU A 88 5.83 22.49 -5.05
CA LEU A 88 4.87 22.02 -6.05
C LEU A 88 4.36 23.15 -6.96
N SER A 89 4.73 24.40 -6.71
CA SER A 89 4.28 25.54 -7.50
C SER A 89 5.06 25.68 -8.82
N PRO A 90 4.50 26.41 -9.82
CA PRO A 90 5.22 26.72 -11.06
C PRO A 90 6.56 27.43 -10.84
N ALA A 91 6.71 28.19 -9.74
CA ALA A 91 7.98 28.85 -9.37
C ALA A 91 9.12 27.85 -9.12
N ALA A 92 8.83 26.58 -8.92
CA ALA A 92 9.83 25.52 -8.74
C ALA A 92 10.46 25.04 -10.07
N LEU A 93 9.84 25.29 -11.21
CA LEU A 93 10.32 24.80 -12.51
C LEU A 93 11.77 25.21 -12.83
N PRO A 94 12.20 26.46 -12.64
CA PRO A 94 13.60 26.86 -12.88
C PRO A 94 14.60 26.18 -11.93
N LEU A 95 14.12 25.65 -10.81
CA LEU A 95 14.94 25.03 -9.74
C LEU A 95 14.80 23.51 -9.69
N LEU A 96 14.22 22.90 -10.71
CA LEU A 96 13.89 21.46 -10.73
C LEU A 96 15.13 20.58 -10.52
N GLU A 97 16.27 20.97 -11.08
CA GLU A 97 17.54 20.24 -10.88
C GLU A 97 18.01 20.33 -9.42
N GLU A 98 17.91 21.50 -8.78
CA GLU A 98 18.26 21.67 -7.36
C GLU A 98 17.36 20.82 -6.47
N ILE A 99 16.05 20.77 -6.77
CA ILE A 99 15.07 19.93 -6.09
C ILE A 99 15.42 18.45 -6.27
N ALA A 100 15.73 18.02 -7.50
CA ALA A 100 16.10 16.65 -7.79
C ALA A 100 17.37 16.20 -7.06
N GLN A 101 18.39 17.08 -6.97
CA GLN A 101 19.61 16.79 -6.22
C GLN A 101 19.34 16.68 -4.71
N ALA A 102 18.51 17.56 -4.14
CA ALA A 102 18.09 17.47 -2.74
C ALA A 102 17.32 16.14 -2.49
N ALA A 103 16.37 15.80 -3.33
CA ALA A 103 15.62 14.54 -3.25
C ALA A 103 16.56 13.32 -3.32
N ARG A 104 17.57 13.35 -4.21
CA ARG A 104 18.56 12.27 -4.32
C ARG A 104 19.36 12.10 -3.03
N ILE A 105 19.74 13.20 -2.37
CA ILE A 105 20.46 13.16 -1.10
C ILE A 105 19.58 12.50 -0.02
N GLU A 106 18.32 12.92 0.10
CA GLU A 106 17.39 12.35 1.06
C GLU A 106 17.11 10.85 0.77
N THR A 107 16.92 10.49 -0.50
CA THR A 107 16.74 9.08 -0.90
C THR A 107 17.95 8.24 -0.47
N ARG A 108 19.17 8.70 -0.72
CA ARG A 108 20.38 7.97 -0.33
C ARG A 108 20.58 7.88 1.18
N LYS A 109 20.19 8.92 1.91
CA LYS A 109 20.24 8.95 3.37
C LYS A 109 19.31 7.91 4.01
N HIS A 110 18.13 7.70 3.45
CA HIS A 110 17.11 6.82 4.00
C HIS A 110 17.12 5.40 3.42
N PHE A 111 17.48 5.23 2.15
CA PHE A 111 17.38 3.97 1.43
C PHE A 111 18.73 3.47 0.87
N GLY A 112 19.79 4.26 0.95
CA GLY A 112 21.07 3.90 0.38
C GLY A 112 21.04 3.83 -1.15
N ASN A 113 21.65 2.79 -1.71
CA ASN A 113 21.66 2.52 -3.16
C ASN A 113 20.77 1.32 -3.54
N SER A 114 19.99 0.81 -2.59
CA SER A 114 19.11 -0.32 -2.85
C SER A 114 17.85 0.12 -3.58
N ILE A 115 17.43 -0.66 -4.56
CA ILE A 115 16.19 -0.48 -5.30
C ILE A 115 15.38 -1.76 -5.14
N CYS A 116 14.16 -1.62 -4.63
CA CYS A 116 13.19 -2.69 -4.56
C CYS A 116 12.49 -2.79 -5.93
N MET A 117 12.64 -3.92 -6.60
CA MET A 117 12.03 -4.17 -7.90
C MET A 117 11.00 -5.28 -7.79
N PHE A 118 9.76 -4.93 -7.97
CA PHE A 118 8.63 -5.85 -7.93
C PHE A 118 7.64 -5.58 -9.06
N THR A 119 6.73 -6.50 -9.28
CA THR A 119 5.59 -6.30 -10.18
C THR A 119 4.30 -6.74 -9.49
N PRO A 120 3.17 -6.05 -9.77
CA PRO A 120 1.86 -6.51 -9.30
C PRO A 120 1.32 -7.67 -10.12
N ILE A 121 0.57 -8.55 -9.46
CA ILE A 121 -0.30 -9.56 -10.07
C ILE A 121 -1.70 -9.43 -9.52
N TYR A 122 -2.70 -9.25 -10.39
CA TYR A 122 -4.11 -9.20 -10.01
C TYR A 122 -4.72 -10.60 -10.15
N ILE A 123 -4.89 -11.30 -9.02
CA ILE A 123 -5.44 -12.66 -9.03
C ILE A 123 -6.97 -12.69 -9.09
N ALA A 124 -7.65 -11.63 -8.62
CA ALA A 124 -9.10 -11.45 -8.75
C ALA A 124 -9.46 -9.96 -8.77
N ASN A 125 -10.48 -9.59 -9.57
CA ASN A 125 -10.98 -8.21 -9.65
C ASN A 125 -12.44 -8.07 -9.23
N TYR A 126 -13.01 -9.07 -8.58
CA TYR A 126 -14.30 -8.95 -7.90
C TYR A 126 -14.14 -8.05 -6.67
N CYS A 127 -14.99 -7.03 -6.55
CA CYS A 127 -14.96 -6.11 -5.42
C CYS A 127 -16.39 -5.73 -5.05
N GLU A 128 -16.67 -5.63 -3.77
CA GLU A 128 -17.97 -5.24 -3.21
C GLU A 128 -17.99 -3.75 -2.84
N ASN A 129 -16.83 -3.08 -2.92
CA ASN A 129 -16.66 -1.66 -2.63
C ASN A 129 -16.99 -0.76 -3.82
N TYR A 130 -17.30 0.50 -3.52
CA TYR A 130 -17.67 1.53 -4.51
C TYR A 130 -16.73 2.73 -4.51
N CYS A 131 -15.44 2.52 -4.23
CA CYS A 131 -14.42 3.57 -4.30
C CYS A 131 -14.46 4.28 -5.65
N ILE A 132 -14.71 5.58 -5.65
CA ILE A 132 -14.98 6.38 -6.86
C ILE A 132 -13.82 6.44 -7.86
N TYR A 133 -12.59 6.20 -7.39
CA TYR A 133 -11.38 6.22 -8.21
C TYR A 133 -10.95 4.83 -8.71
N CYS A 134 -11.54 3.76 -8.19
CA CYS A 134 -11.06 2.40 -8.44
C CYS A 134 -11.79 1.74 -9.62
N GLY A 135 -11.02 1.19 -10.58
CA GLY A 135 -11.58 0.45 -11.71
C GLY A 135 -12.36 -0.80 -11.30
N PHE A 136 -12.06 -1.37 -10.13
CA PHE A 136 -12.75 -2.55 -9.59
C PHE A 136 -14.05 -2.22 -8.84
N ASN A 137 -14.41 -0.95 -8.73
CA ASN A 137 -15.66 -0.51 -8.12
C ASN A 137 -16.85 -1.40 -8.54
N CYS A 138 -17.69 -1.80 -7.56
CA CYS A 138 -18.79 -2.75 -7.79
C CYS A 138 -19.82 -2.26 -8.83
N HIS A 139 -19.95 -0.94 -9.00
CA HIS A 139 -20.86 -0.34 -9.99
C HIS A 139 -20.27 -0.29 -11.41
N ASN A 140 -18.96 -0.49 -11.57
CA ASN A 140 -18.33 -0.49 -12.88
C ASN A 140 -18.66 -1.74 -13.67
N LYS A 141 -19.12 -1.57 -14.91
CA LYS A 141 -19.42 -2.66 -15.84
C LYS A 141 -18.14 -3.12 -16.53
N ILE A 142 -17.29 -3.83 -15.81
CA ILE A 142 -16.05 -4.40 -16.31
C ILE A 142 -16.14 -5.94 -16.38
N ARG A 143 -15.30 -6.56 -17.18
CA ARG A 143 -15.14 -8.03 -17.15
C ARG A 143 -14.55 -8.42 -15.79
N ARG A 144 -15.29 -9.20 -15.03
CA ARG A 144 -14.82 -9.79 -13.78
C ARG A 144 -14.14 -11.13 -14.03
N ALA A 145 -13.02 -11.34 -13.35
CA ALA A 145 -12.23 -12.55 -13.41
C ALA A 145 -11.66 -12.91 -12.05
N GLN A 146 -11.44 -14.20 -11.87
CA GLN A 146 -10.72 -14.78 -10.74
C GLN A 146 -9.87 -15.91 -11.32
N LEU A 147 -8.57 -15.85 -11.10
CA LEU A 147 -7.65 -16.87 -11.58
C LEU A 147 -7.77 -18.13 -10.71
N ASN A 148 -7.71 -19.30 -11.33
CA ASN A 148 -7.54 -20.56 -10.61
C ASN A 148 -6.05 -20.80 -10.27
N GLU A 149 -5.73 -21.84 -9.49
CA GLU A 149 -4.37 -22.13 -9.05
C GLU A 149 -3.40 -22.35 -10.20
N GLU A 150 -3.82 -23.02 -11.28
CA GLU A 150 -2.98 -23.28 -12.46
C GLU A 150 -2.68 -21.98 -13.22
N GLU A 151 -3.67 -21.09 -13.34
CA GLU A 151 -3.51 -19.78 -13.96
C GLU A 151 -2.57 -18.89 -13.13
N ILE A 152 -2.75 -18.87 -11.79
CA ILE A 152 -1.87 -18.13 -10.87
C ILE A 152 -0.43 -18.64 -11.01
N GLU A 153 -0.23 -19.96 -10.98
CA GLU A 153 1.12 -20.56 -11.09
C GLU A 153 1.76 -20.24 -12.43
N LYS A 154 1.03 -20.30 -13.52
CA LYS A 154 1.50 -19.96 -14.85
C LYS A 154 1.95 -18.49 -14.96
N GLU A 155 1.14 -17.57 -14.46
CA GLU A 155 1.50 -16.14 -14.46
C GLU A 155 2.73 -15.86 -13.58
N MET A 156 2.79 -16.46 -12.39
CA MET A 156 3.92 -16.30 -11.47
C MET A 156 5.21 -16.86 -12.05
N ALA A 157 5.15 -18.01 -12.72
CA ALA A 157 6.30 -18.59 -13.41
C ALA A 157 6.82 -17.67 -14.53
N ALA A 158 5.93 -17.11 -15.35
CA ALA A 158 6.29 -16.17 -16.41
C ALA A 158 6.90 -14.88 -15.86
N ILE A 159 6.39 -14.37 -14.73
CA ILE A 159 6.97 -13.21 -14.05
C ILE A 159 8.38 -13.55 -13.53
N ALA A 160 8.56 -14.70 -12.90
CA ALA A 160 9.85 -15.13 -12.35
C ALA A 160 10.93 -15.29 -13.44
N GLU A 161 10.57 -15.68 -14.67
CA GLU A 161 11.47 -15.75 -15.83
C GLU A 161 12.09 -14.39 -16.18
N THR A 162 11.46 -13.27 -15.78
CA THR A 162 12.01 -11.92 -15.96
C THR A 162 13.19 -11.61 -15.04
N GLY A 163 13.43 -12.46 -14.03
CA GLY A 163 14.47 -12.29 -13.01
C GLY A 163 14.01 -11.48 -11.77
N LEU A 164 12.74 -11.04 -11.71
CA LEU A 164 12.20 -10.39 -10.52
C LEU A 164 12.14 -11.38 -9.34
N GLN A 165 12.50 -10.90 -8.15
CA GLN A 165 12.52 -11.68 -6.92
C GLN A 165 11.39 -11.32 -5.95
N GLU A 166 10.63 -10.30 -6.29
CA GLU A 166 9.56 -9.76 -5.48
C GLU A 166 8.28 -9.67 -6.29
N ILE A 167 7.15 -10.03 -5.66
CA ILE A 167 5.82 -9.94 -6.25
C ILE A 167 4.86 -9.23 -5.31
N LEU A 168 3.93 -8.45 -5.86
CA LEU A 168 2.83 -7.84 -5.12
C LEU A 168 1.51 -8.46 -5.58
N ILE A 169 0.85 -9.21 -4.70
CA ILE A 169 -0.43 -9.87 -5.00
C ILE A 169 -1.57 -8.91 -4.65
N LEU A 170 -2.45 -8.65 -5.62
CA LEU A 170 -3.59 -7.75 -5.47
C LEU A 170 -4.91 -8.48 -5.74
N THR A 171 -5.92 -8.09 -4.95
CA THR A 171 -7.32 -8.48 -5.20
C THR A 171 -8.26 -7.31 -4.96
N GLY A 172 -9.46 -7.38 -5.52
CA GLY A 172 -10.60 -6.65 -4.98
C GLY A 172 -11.09 -7.29 -3.67
N GLU A 173 -11.89 -6.56 -2.91
CA GLU A 173 -12.50 -7.05 -1.68
C GLU A 173 -13.76 -7.86 -1.98
N SER A 174 -13.70 -9.18 -1.81
CA SER A 174 -14.84 -10.07 -1.92
C SER A 174 -14.63 -11.31 -1.05
N LYS A 175 -15.48 -11.47 -0.04
CA LYS A 175 -15.42 -12.64 0.86
C LYS A 175 -15.68 -13.97 0.15
N THR A 176 -16.34 -13.94 -1.00
CA THR A 176 -16.70 -15.15 -1.75
C THR A 176 -15.73 -15.47 -2.88
N LYS A 177 -15.05 -14.46 -3.43
CA LYS A 177 -14.18 -14.60 -4.61
C LYS A 177 -12.71 -14.45 -4.30
N SER A 178 -12.37 -13.66 -3.30
CA SER A 178 -10.98 -13.46 -2.85
C SER A 178 -10.90 -13.56 -1.33
N ASN A 179 -11.41 -14.68 -0.78
CA ASN A 179 -11.32 -14.96 0.65
C ASN A 179 -9.86 -15.22 1.07
N VAL A 180 -9.64 -15.27 2.37
CA VAL A 180 -8.30 -15.40 2.97
C VAL A 180 -7.61 -16.68 2.53
N GLU A 181 -8.35 -17.79 2.41
CA GLU A 181 -7.82 -19.09 1.96
C GLU A 181 -7.33 -19.01 0.51
N TYR A 182 -8.07 -18.34 -0.37
CA TYR A 182 -7.69 -18.14 -1.77
C TYR A 182 -6.40 -17.29 -1.88
N ILE A 183 -6.32 -16.22 -1.10
CA ILE A 183 -5.11 -15.37 -1.04
C ILE A 183 -3.94 -16.17 -0.48
N GLY A 184 -4.15 -16.92 0.60
CA GLY A 184 -3.13 -17.79 1.19
C GLY A 184 -2.60 -18.83 0.20
N LYS A 185 -3.48 -19.40 -0.62
CA LYS A 185 -3.07 -20.33 -1.68
C LYS A 185 -2.20 -19.67 -2.73
N ALA A 186 -2.52 -18.44 -3.12
CA ALA A 186 -1.67 -17.66 -4.02
C ALA A 186 -0.28 -17.37 -3.40
N CYS A 187 -0.21 -17.09 -2.09
CA CYS A 187 1.06 -16.94 -1.37
C CYS A 187 1.88 -18.24 -1.40
N GLU A 188 1.26 -19.39 -1.13
CA GLU A 188 1.94 -20.69 -1.20
C GLU A 188 2.53 -20.97 -2.59
N ILE A 189 1.82 -20.60 -3.65
CA ILE A 189 2.31 -20.72 -5.02
C ILE A 189 3.47 -19.74 -5.24
N ALA A 190 3.33 -18.48 -4.81
CA ALA A 190 4.33 -17.44 -4.98
C ALA A 190 5.68 -17.80 -4.31
N ARG A 191 5.67 -18.47 -3.15
CA ARG A 191 6.89 -18.94 -2.46
C ARG A 191 7.79 -19.85 -3.30
N LYS A 192 7.25 -20.49 -4.32
CA LYS A 192 8.04 -21.33 -5.23
C LYS A 192 8.96 -20.50 -6.12
N TYR A 193 8.62 -19.24 -6.35
CA TYR A 193 9.21 -18.38 -7.36
C TYR A 193 9.88 -17.12 -6.80
N PHE A 194 9.34 -16.56 -5.71
CA PHE A 194 9.73 -15.24 -5.19
C PHE A 194 10.27 -15.33 -3.77
N LYS A 195 11.21 -14.43 -3.45
CA LYS A 195 11.79 -14.30 -2.11
C LYS A 195 10.97 -13.39 -1.21
N VAL A 196 10.32 -12.39 -1.81
CA VAL A 196 9.48 -11.42 -1.10
C VAL A 196 8.10 -11.41 -1.75
N ILE A 197 7.08 -11.57 -0.92
CA ILE A 197 5.68 -11.58 -1.32
C ILE A 197 4.98 -10.46 -0.58
N GLY A 198 4.61 -9.41 -1.31
CA GLY A 198 3.78 -8.33 -0.82
C GLY A 198 2.30 -8.60 -1.10
N LEU A 199 1.44 -8.13 -0.22
CA LEU A 199 -0.01 -8.19 -0.38
C LEU A 199 -0.59 -6.77 -0.37
N GLU A 200 -1.42 -6.46 -1.36
CA GLU A 200 -2.26 -5.28 -1.39
C GLU A 200 -3.71 -5.73 -1.51
N VAL A 201 -4.30 -5.98 -0.36
CA VAL A 201 -5.60 -6.61 -0.20
C VAL A 201 -6.45 -5.83 0.81
N TYR A 202 -7.69 -6.22 0.98
CA TYR A 202 -8.62 -5.58 1.91
C TYR A 202 -8.22 -5.81 3.39
N PRO A 203 -8.72 -4.99 4.33
CA PRO A 203 -8.45 -5.14 5.75
C PRO A 203 -8.95 -6.48 6.29
N MET A 204 -8.15 -7.10 7.13
CA MET A 204 -8.40 -8.41 7.73
C MET A 204 -8.20 -8.38 9.24
N ASN A 205 -8.68 -9.42 9.92
CA ASN A 205 -8.39 -9.61 11.33
C ASN A 205 -6.97 -10.14 11.52
N SER A 206 -6.41 -9.96 12.70
CA SER A 206 -5.01 -10.32 13.00
C SER A 206 -4.70 -11.81 12.80
N ASP A 207 -5.68 -12.69 13.08
CA ASP A 207 -5.55 -14.12 12.85
C ASP A 207 -5.50 -14.48 11.35
N GLU A 208 -6.19 -13.71 10.50
CA GLU A 208 -6.14 -13.84 9.05
C GLU A 208 -4.79 -13.40 8.49
N TYR A 209 -4.25 -12.27 8.98
CA TYR A 209 -2.88 -11.86 8.66
C TYR A 209 -1.84 -12.88 9.11
N ALA A 210 -1.99 -13.45 10.32
CA ALA A 210 -1.10 -14.49 10.81
C ALA A 210 -1.17 -15.77 9.94
N TYR A 211 -2.35 -16.12 9.43
CA TYR A 211 -2.51 -17.22 8.47
C TYR A 211 -1.78 -16.91 7.16
N LEU A 212 -1.99 -15.73 6.57
CA LEU A 212 -1.33 -15.34 5.32
C LEU A 212 0.19 -15.32 5.46
N HIS A 213 0.70 -14.83 6.59
CA HIS A 213 2.15 -14.87 6.87
C HIS A 213 2.72 -16.30 6.92
N LYS A 214 1.95 -17.28 7.38
CA LYS A 214 2.37 -18.70 7.33
C LYS A 214 2.36 -19.27 5.91
N CYS A 215 1.52 -18.74 5.03
CA CYS A 215 1.44 -19.17 3.64
C CYS A 215 2.60 -18.64 2.78
N GLY A 216 3.20 -17.49 3.16
CA GLY A 216 4.26 -16.94 2.31
C GLY A 216 4.98 -15.69 2.86
#